data_6f6edc62d3c84a35028fb8ede427292d
#
_entry.id   6f6edc62d3c84a35028fb8ede427292d
#
_cell.length_a   1.000
_cell.length_b   1.000
_cell.length_c   1.000
_cell.angle_alpha   90.00
_cell.angle_beta   90.00
_cell.angle_gamma   90.00
#
_symmetry.space_group_name_H-M   'P 1'
#
loop_
_entity.id
_entity.type
_entity.pdbx_description
1 polymer ?
#
loop_
_entity_poly.entity_id
_entity_poly.type
_entity_poly.pdbx_seq_one_letter_code
_entity_poly.pdbx_strand_id
1 'polypeptide(L)'
;MRVVLQGMESCTVSALSCFIAFCLLVCLIGFIFADADVTLLWASLTGQRPERKLKGLVVWITGASSGIGEELAYQLAKCGSHLILSARREDELHRVKRHCLETSELKDEDILVLPLDLLERRSHETKTKTVIGYFGHIDILINNGGRSQRSLFLETSVDVCQALMELNFLGTVSLTKQVLPHMTQRGRGSIVTVSSLFGLTAAPLATGASASKHALQGFFNSLRTELTDYPKILISTVCPGPIQSQIAKNAFTAEINKPPPTVGHLKRMPTDRCVRLMLVGISNGVKEMWISQQPMLLLYYAWQYAPTFAWSVSDSLGRKWVQNFQAGRDADSANLTKQKTS
;
A
#
# COMPACT_ATOMS: atom_id res chain seq x y z
N MET A 1 31.62 -51.25 -20.60
CA MET A 1 30.25 -50.91 -20.14
C MET A 1 30.27 -50.01 -18.90
N ARG A 2 30.96 -50.30 -17.78
CA ARG A 2 31.06 -49.44 -16.58
C ARG A 2 31.61 -48.03 -16.85
N VAL A 3 32.67 -47.89 -17.67
CA VAL A 3 33.29 -46.58 -17.98
C VAL A 3 32.35 -45.67 -18.78
N VAL A 4 31.57 -46.24 -19.69
CA VAL A 4 30.58 -45.49 -20.50
C VAL A 4 29.41 -45.03 -19.62
N LEU A 5 28.95 -45.87 -18.68
CA LEU A 5 27.93 -45.50 -17.72
C LEU A 5 28.38 -44.39 -16.77
N GLN A 6 29.62 -44.45 -16.24
CA GLN A 6 30.17 -43.37 -15.42
C GLN A 6 30.37 -42.07 -16.20
N GLY A 7 30.74 -42.10 -17.46
CA GLY A 7 30.82 -40.92 -18.31
C GLY A 7 29.45 -40.30 -18.59
N MET A 8 28.42 -41.12 -18.79
CA MET A 8 27.03 -40.64 -18.96
C MET A 8 26.45 -40.02 -17.66
N GLU A 9 26.70 -40.62 -16.50
CA GLU A 9 26.28 -40.07 -15.21
C GLU A 9 26.98 -38.75 -14.92
N SER A 10 28.26 -38.62 -15.17
CA SER A 10 29.01 -37.37 -15.01
C SER A 10 28.49 -36.25 -15.94
N CYS A 11 28.15 -36.58 -17.18
CA CYS A 11 27.63 -35.61 -18.15
C CYS A 11 26.21 -35.14 -17.75
N THR A 12 25.36 -36.05 -17.28
CA THR A 12 23.99 -35.70 -16.83
C THR A 12 24.01 -34.84 -15.55
N VAL A 13 24.89 -35.16 -14.59
CA VAL A 13 25.08 -34.35 -13.37
C VAL A 13 25.60 -32.96 -13.72
N SER A 14 26.56 -32.84 -14.63
CA SER A 14 27.06 -31.53 -15.09
C SER A 14 25.96 -30.71 -15.80
N ALA A 15 25.19 -31.33 -16.69
CA ALA A 15 24.09 -30.65 -17.38
C ALA A 15 23.02 -30.18 -16.41
N LEU A 16 22.65 -31.00 -15.41
CA LEU A 16 21.70 -30.62 -14.36
C LEU A 16 22.23 -29.46 -13.51
N SER A 17 23.51 -29.48 -13.14
CA SER A 17 24.13 -28.39 -12.38
C SER A 17 24.15 -27.08 -13.16
N CYS A 18 24.47 -27.11 -14.45
CA CYS A 18 24.43 -25.96 -15.34
C CYS A 18 23.00 -25.41 -15.46
N PHE A 19 21.99 -26.27 -15.59
CA PHE A 19 20.60 -25.88 -15.66
C PHE A 19 20.13 -25.22 -14.34
N ILE A 20 20.46 -25.80 -13.19
CA ILE A 20 20.17 -25.22 -11.88
C ILE A 20 20.84 -23.84 -11.73
N ALA A 21 22.12 -23.73 -12.08
CA ALA A 21 22.84 -22.46 -12.03
C ALA A 21 22.20 -21.40 -12.94
N PHE A 22 21.79 -21.79 -14.14
CA PHE A 22 21.06 -20.89 -15.05
C PHE A 22 19.71 -20.44 -14.46
N CYS A 23 18.92 -21.35 -13.89
CA CYS A 23 17.65 -21.01 -13.24
C CYS A 23 17.87 -20.06 -12.05
N LEU A 24 18.88 -20.31 -11.21
CA LEU A 24 19.24 -19.43 -10.09
C LEU A 24 19.67 -18.05 -10.58
N LEU A 25 20.44 -17.97 -11.65
CA LEU A 25 20.84 -16.69 -12.25
C LEU A 25 19.61 -15.90 -12.77
N VAL A 26 18.70 -16.57 -13.47
CA VAL A 26 17.44 -15.96 -13.94
C VAL A 26 16.59 -15.46 -12.76
N CYS A 27 16.47 -16.26 -11.70
CA CYS A 27 15.75 -15.86 -10.48
C CYS A 27 16.43 -14.65 -9.80
N LEU A 28 17.77 -14.66 -9.72
CA LEU A 28 18.53 -13.55 -9.14
C LEU A 28 18.35 -12.26 -9.95
N ILE A 29 18.46 -12.33 -11.27
CA ILE A 29 18.22 -11.19 -12.16
C ILE A 29 16.77 -10.69 -11.99
N GLY A 30 15.79 -11.60 -12.02
CA GLY A 30 14.39 -11.27 -11.78
C GLY A 30 14.17 -10.56 -10.45
N PHE A 31 14.85 -11.03 -9.38
CA PHE A 31 14.77 -10.42 -8.07
C PHE A 31 15.39 -9.02 -8.00
N ILE A 32 16.52 -8.78 -8.70
CA ILE A 32 17.17 -7.46 -8.77
C ILE A 32 16.24 -6.40 -9.37
N PHE A 33 15.41 -6.79 -10.33
CA PHE A 33 14.44 -5.89 -10.98
C PHE A 33 13.03 -5.95 -10.37
N ALA A 34 12.83 -6.76 -9.34
CA ALA A 34 11.54 -6.90 -8.69
C ALA A 34 11.10 -5.59 -8.03
N ASP A 35 9.84 -5.26 -8.20
CA ASP A 35 9.17 -4.11 -7.60
C ASP A 35 7.95 -4.49 -6.72
N ALA A 36 7.80 -5.79 -6.47
CA ALA A 36 6.83 -6.37 -5.57
C ALA A 36 7.35 -7.68 -4.95
N ASP A 37 6.67 -8.16 -3.91
CA ASP A 37 7.00 -9.47 -3.33
C ASP A 37 6.73 -10.64 -4.29
N VAL A 38 7.32 -11.79 -3.97
CA VAL A 38 7.28 -12.99 -4.82
C VAL A 38 5.85 -13.46 -5.09
N THR A 39 4.97 -13.39 -4.10
CA THR A 39 3.55 -13.80 -4.23
C THR A 39 2.80 -12.91 -5.21
N LEU A 40 3.01 -11.61 -5.11
CA LEU A 40 2.38 -10.63 -5.98
C LEU A 40 2.94 -10.71 -7.41
N LEU A 41 4.25 -10.91 -7.57
CA LEU A 41 4.87 -11.16 -8.89
C LEU A 41 4.34 -12.45 -9.52
N TRP A 42 4.22 -13.52 -8.74
CA TRP A 42 3.61 -14.76 -9.21
C TRP A 42 2.17 -14.56 -9.66
N ALA A 43 1.36 -13.85 -8.85
CA ALA A 43 -0.01 -13.50 -9.23
C ALA A 43 -0.09 -12.63 -10.50
N SER A 44 0.91 -11.77 -10.73
CA SER A 44 0.97 -10.95 -11.94
C SER A 44 1.25 -11.75 -13.22
N LEU A 45 1.94 -12.88 -13.10
CA LEU A 45 2.30 -13.75 -14.22
C LEU A 45 1.23 -14.80 -14.52
N THR A 46 0.65 -15.40 -13.47
CA THR A 46 -0.24 -16.57 -13.60
C THR A 46 -1.69 -16.28 -13.26
N GLY A 47 -1.95 -15.14 -12.62
CA GLY A 47 -3.25 -14.81 -12.08
C GLY A 47 -4.24 -14.23 -13.07
N GLN A 48 -5.43 -13.94 -12.59
CA GLN A 48 -6.49 -13.31 -13.36
C GLN A 48 -6.22 -11.81 -13.56
N ARG A 49 -6.55 -11.32 -14.74
CA ARG A 49 -6.40 -9.90 -15.07
C ARG A 49 -7.43 -9.04 -14.33
N PRO A 50 -7.03 -7.89 -13.75
CA PRO A 50 -7.94 -6.98 -13.05
C PRO A 50 -9.16 -6.57 -13.88
N GLU A 51 -8.97 -6.27 -15.16
CA GLU A 51 -10.01 -5.81 -16.08
C GLU A 51 -11.17 -6.82 -16.22
N ARG A 52 -10.86 -8.10 -16.09
CA ARG A 52 -11.89 -9.16 -16.15
C ARG A 52 -12.54 -9.38 -14.79
N LYS A 53 -11.74 -9.36 -13.72
CA LYS A 53 -12.20 -9.78 -12.38
C LYS A 53 -12.94 -8.66 -11.63
N LEU A 54 -12.59 -7.40 -11.88
CA LEU A 54 -13.13 -6.26 -11.16
C LEU A 54 -14.31 -5.59 -11.87
N LYS A 55 -14.60 -5.98 -13.11
CA LYS A 55 -15.71 -5.43 -13.91
C LYS A 55 -17.05 -5.61 -13.18
N GLY A 56 -17.81 -4.53 -13.06
CA GLY A 56 -19.14 -4.52 -12.44
C GLY A 56 -19.14 -4.63 -10.91
N LEU A 57 -17.98 -4.73 -10.25
CA LEU A 57 -17.92 -4.74 -8.79
C LEU A 57 -18.10 -3.33 -8.21
N VAL A 58 -18.77 -3.25 -7.08
CA VAL A 58 -18.98 -2.01 -6.30
C VAL A 58 -17.81 -1.81 -5.35
N VAL A 59 -17.00 -0.79 -5.62
CA VAL A 59 -15.73 -0.53 -4.91
C VAL A 59 -15.79 0.81 -4.20
N TRP A 60 -15.65 0.79 -2.87
CA TRP A 60 -15.58 2.00 -2.04
C TRP A 60 -14.14 2.34 -1.70
N ILE A 61 -13.70 3.55 -2.09
CA ILE A 61 -12.31 4.02 -1.89
C ILE A 61 -12.31 5.20 -0.93
N THR A 62 -11.61 5.08 0.21
CA THR A 62 -11.34 6.20 1.10
C THR A 62 -10.03 6.90 0.69
N GLY A 63 -9.97 8.22 0.90
CA GLY A 63 -8.82 9.02 0.45
C GLY A 63 -8.71 9.11 -1.07
N ALA A 64 -9.83 9.07 -1.78
CA ALA A 64 -9.90 9.05 -3.24
C ALA A 64 -9.53 10.39 -3.91
N SER A 65 -9.31 11.46 -3.16
CA SER A 65 -9.08 12.80 -3.70
C SER A 65 -7.64 13.08 -4.17
N SER A 66 -6.69 12.17 -3.96
CA SER A 66 -5.30 12.36 -4.37
C SER A 66 -4.47 11.07 -4.28
N GLY A 67 -3.34 11.03 -5.00
CA GLY A 67 -2.31 9.99 -4.92
C GLY A 67 -2.81 8.59 -5.22
N ILE A 68 -2.53 7.61 -4.33
CA ILE A 68 -2.91 6.21 -4.54
C ILE A 68 -4.43 6.05 -4.69
N GLY A 69 -5.23 6.75 -3.88
CA GLY A 69 -6.69 6.64 -3.92
C GLY A 69 -7.30 7.21 -5.21
N GLU A 70 -6.76 8.30 -5.72
CA GLU A 70 -7.13 8.90 -7.02
C GLU A 70 -6.77 7.96 -8.17
N GLU A 71 -5.56 7.44 -8.18
CA GLU A 71 -5.11 6.50 -9.22
C GLU A 71 -5.88 5.17 -9.19
N LEU A 72 -6.25 4.68 -7.98
CA LEU A 72 -7.16 3.54 -7.83
C LEU A 72 -8.50 3.79 -8.51
N ALA A 73 -9.07 5.00 -8.32
CA ALA A 73 -10.32 5.36 -8.98
C ALA A 73 -10.19 5.31 -10.50
N TYR A 74 -9.11 5.85 -11.07
CA TYR A 74 -8.86 5.85 -12.51
C TYR A 74 -8.71 4.44 -13.10
N GLN A 75 -7.90 3.60 -12.49
CA GLN A 75 -7.68 2.25 -13.00
C GLN A 75 -8.90 1.34 -12.80
N LEU A 76 -9.64 1.48 -11.70
CA LEU A 76 -10.88 0.74 -11.45
C LEU A 76 -12.00 1.18 -12.41
N ALA A 77 -12.09 2.48 -12.72
CA ALA A 77 -13.01 2.98 -13.74
C ALA A 77 -12.73 2.33 -15.10
N LYS A 78 -11.45 2.26 -15.51
CA LYS A 78 -11.03 1.55 -16.73
C LYS A 78 -11.32 0.05 -16.70
N CYS A 79 -11.37 -0.57 -15.50
CA CYS A 79 -11.82 -1.95 -15.34
C CYS A 79 -13.34 -2.11 -15.42
N GLY A 80 -14.12 -1.01 -15.45
CA GLY A 80 -15.59 -1.03 -15.46
C GLY A 80 -16.18 -1.36 -14.08
N SER A 81 -15.54 -0.96 -12.98
CA SER A 81 -16.08 -1.08 -11.63
C SER A 81 -16.98 0.11 -11.30
N HIS A 82 -18.06 -0.10 -10.54
CA HIS A 82 -18.82 0.99 -9.92
C HIS A 82 -18.05 1.54 -8.73
N LEU A 83 -18.00 2.87 -8.58
CA LEU A 83 -17.11 3.52 -7.63
C LEU A 83 -17.85 4.34 -6.58
N ILE A 84 -17.41 4.26 -5.34
CA ILE A 84 -17.73 5.23 -4.29
C ILE A 84 -16.43 5.95 -3.93
N LEU A 85 -16.37 7.25 -4.21
CA LEU A 85 -15.21 8.09 -3.97
C LEU A 85 -15.41 8.88 -2.69
N SER A 86 -14.58 8.61 -1.68
CA SER A 86 -14.69 9.28 -0.37
C SER A 86 -13.40 9.95 0.07
N ALA A 87 -13.51 11.19 0.47
CA ALA A 87 -12.50 12.02 1.13
C ALA A 87 -13.20 13.25 1.71
N ARG A 88 -12.44 14.13 2.39
CA ARG A 88 -12.98 15.38 2.95
C ARG A 88 -13.22 16.47 1.91
N ARG A 89 -12.39 16.52 0.84
CA ARG A 89 -12.43 17.56 -0.20
C ARG A 89 -13.36 17.12 -1.33
N GLU A 90 -14.58 17.63 -1.29
CA GLU A 90 -15.62 17.27 -2.26
C GLU A 90 -15.30 17.73 -3.67
N ASP A 91 -14.77 18.94 -3.85
CA ASP A 91 -14.36 19.47 -5.17
C ASP A 91 -13.35 18.55 -5.86
N GLU A 92 -12.37 18.05 -5.10
CA GLU A 92 -11.37 17.11 -5.62
C GLU A 92 -11.99 15.76 -5.97
N LEU A 93 -12.98 15.27 -5.23
CA LEU A 93 -13.71 14.05 -5.56
C LEU A 93 -14.48 14.21 -6.88
N HIS A 94 -15.12 15.36 -7.09
CA HIS A 94 -15.78 15.68 -8.36
C HIS A 94 -14.79 15.81 -9.52
N ARG A 95 -13.59 16.35 -9.30
CA ARG A 95 -12.51 16.36 -10.30
C ARG A 95 -12.12 14.94 -10.68
N VAL A 96 -11.92 14.07 -9.70
CA VAL A 96 -11.59 12.65 -9.94
C VAL A 96 -12.71 11.93 -10.68
N LYS A 97 -13.98 12.13 -10.27
CA LYS A 97 -15.15 11.56 -10.96
C LYS A 97 -15.18 11.97 -12.42
N ARG A 98 -15.03 13.27 -12.76
CA ARG A 98 -15.00 13.74 -14.13
C ARG A 98 -13.94 13.01 -14.96
N HIS A 99 -12.71 12.91 -14.43
CA HIS A 99 -11.64 12.22 -15.15
C HIS A 99 -11.93 10.71 -15.33
N CYS A 100 -12.55 10.04 -14.37
CA CYS A 100 -13.00 8.66 -14.54
C CYS A 100 -14.00 8.54 -15.69
N LEU A 101 -14.99 9.43 -15.76
CA LEU A 101 -16.00 9.44 -16.84
C LEU A 101 -15.40 9.73 -18.23
N GLU A 102 -14.42 10.63 -18.30
CA GLU A 102 -13.74 10.97 -19.55
C GLU A 102 -12.85 9.84 -20.08
N THR A 103 -12.35 8.95 -19.19
CA THR A 103 -11.33 7.94 -19.54
C THR A 103 -11.83 6.50 -19.46
N SER A 104 -13.13 6.31 -19.23
CA SER A 104 -13.78 5.00 -19.15
C SER A 104 -15.16 4.99 -19.81
N GLU A 105 -15.80 3.82 -19.85
CA GLU A 105 -17.17 3.66 -20.37
C GLU A 105 -18.25 3.83 -19.25
N LEU A 106 -17.86 4.26 -18.06
CA LEU A 106 -18.77 4.45 -16.94
C LEU A 106 -19.69 5.65 -17.19
N LYS A 107 -20.90 5.56 -16.62
CA LYS A 107 -21.87 6.63 -16.60
C LYS A 107 -21.86 7.35 -15.26
N ASP A 108 -22.54 8.48 -15.19
CA ASP A 108 -22.60 9.30 -13.96
C ASP A 108 -23.15 8.53 -12.76
N GLU A 109 -24.16 7.67 -12.99
CA GLU A 109 -24.74 6.79 -11.99
C GLU A 109 -23.80 5.69 -11.47
N ASP A 110 -22.74 5.37 -12.20
CA ASP A 110 -21.76 4.35 -11.79
C ASP A 110 -20.74 4.88 -10.77
N ILE A 111 -20.72 6.20 -10.53
CA ILE A 111 -19.76 6.84 -9.62
C ILE A 111 -20.45 7.74 -8.62
N LEU A 112 -20.51 7.30 -7.36
CA LEU A 112 -21.02 8.06 -6.24
C LEU A 112 -19.88 8.87 -5.59
N VAL A 113 -20.00 10.20 -5.57
CA VAL A 113 -19.18 11.06 -4.71
C VAL A 113 -19.82 11.11 -3.33
N LEU A 114 -19.07 10.70 -2.31
CA LEU A 114 -19.55 10.61 -0.93
C LEU A 114 -18.52 11.23 0.02
N PRO A 115 -18.61 12.53 0.36
CA PRO A 115 -17.71 13.18 1.30
C PRO A 115 -17.70 12.45 2.65
N LEU A 116 -16.49 12.16 3.17
CA LEU A 116 -16.29 11.42 4.40
C LEU A 116 -15.04 11.93 5.12
N ASP A 117 -15.17 12.29 6.39
CA ASP A 117 -14.04 12.42 7.30
C ASP A 117 -13.93 11.17 8.19
N LEU A 118 -12.79 10.48 8.10
CA LEU A 118 -12.53 9.28 8.91
C LEU A 118 -12.51 9.56 10.42
N LEU A 119 -12.32 10.80 10.83
CA LEU A 119 -12.37 11.22 12.23
C LEU A 119 -13.81 11.32 12.75
N GLU A 120 -14.79 11.56 11.87
CA GLU A 120 -16.22 11.63 12.22
C GLU A 120 -16.86 10.23 12.29
N ARG A 121 -16.38 9.39 13.19
CA ARG A 121 -16.79 7.99 13.30
C ARG A 121 -18.30 7.77 13.44
N ARG A 122 -19.02 8.74 14.01
CA ARG A 122 -20.49 8.70 14.14
C ARG A 122 -21.22 8.77 12.79
N SER A 123 -20.58 9.33 11.76
CA SER A 123 -21.15 9.43 10.42
C SER A 123 -21.01 8.13 9.61
N HIS A 124 -20.11 7.21 9.99
CA HIS A 124 -19.76 6.04 9.19
C HIS A 124 -20.95 5.11 8.94
N GLU A 125 -21.80 4.91 9.93
CA GLU A 125 -23.02 4.10 9.78
C GLU A 125 -23.96 4.69 8.73
N THR A 126 -24.26 5.99 8.83
CA THR A 126 -25.13 6.70 7.87
C THR A 126 -24.53 6.66 6.46
N LYS A 127 -23.20 6.91 6.32
CA LYS A 127 -22.52 6.84 5.03
C LYS A 127 -22.57 5.42 4.44
N THR A 128 -22.41 4.39 5.26
CA THR A 128 -22.54 2.99 4.81
C THR A 128 -23.95 2.68 4.32
N LYS A 129 -24.99 3.13 5.06
CA LYS A 129 -26.38 3.00 4.63
C LYS A 129 -26.66 3.72 3.31
N THR A 130 -26.08 4.91 3.10
CA THR A 130 -26.18 5.65 1.83
C THR A 130 -25.62 4.82 0.67
N VAL A 131 -24.43 4.23 0.82
CA VAL A 131 -23.81 3.39 -0.23
C VAL A 131 -24.67 2.17 -0.54
N ILE A 132 -25.15 1.48 0.50
CA ILE A 132 -26.01 0.30 0.32
C ILE A 132 -27.36 0.67 -0.29
N GLY A 133 -27.93 1.81 0.07
CA GLY A 133 -29.16 2.31 -0.55
C GLY A 133 -28.97 2.64 -2.03
N TYR A 134 -27.78 3.10 -2.43
CA TYR A 134 -27.49 3.50 -3.81
C TYR A 134 -27.16 2.31 -4.72
N PHE A 135 -26.23 1.43 -4.29
CA PHE A 135 -25.74 0.29 -5.10
C PHE A 135 -26.30 -1.07 -4.67
N GLY A 136 -27.05 -1.16 -3.58
CA GLY A 136 -27.55 -2.41 -3.02
C GLY A 136 -26.52 -3.19 -2.20
N HIS A 137 -25.24 -2.97 -2.41
CA HIS A 137 -24.16 -3.70 -1.76
C HIS A 137 -22.79 -3.03 -1.92
N ILE A 138 -21.79 -3.59 -1.24
CA ILE A 138 -20.37 -3.23 -1.38
C ILE A 138 -19.61 -4.54 -1.60
N ASP A 139 -18.87 -4.64 -2.72
CA ASP A 139 -18.01 -5.80 -2.98
C ASP A 139 -16.61 -5.62 -2.41
N ILE A 140 -16.05 -4.40 -2.52
CA ILE A 140 -14.70 -4.10 -2.05
C ILE A 140 -14.70 -2.78 -1.28
N LEU A 141 -14.18 -2.79 -0.05
CA LEU A 141 -13.83 -1.58 0.68
C LEU A 141 -12.31 -1.41 0.64
N ILE A 142 -11.83 -0.28 0.08
CA ILE A 142 -10.41 0.08 0.07
C ILE A 142 -10.17 1.18 1.09
N ASN A 143 -9.65 0.80 2.24
CA ASN A 143 -9.20 1.68 3.30
C ASN A 143 -7.83 2.27 2.93
N ASN A 144 -7.82 3.40 2.22
CA ASN A 144 -6.60 4.05 1.76
C ASN A 144 -6.37 5.41 2.45
N GLY A 145 -7.40 6.04 3.01
CA GLY A 145 -7.28 7.32 3.68
C GLY A 145 -6.30 7.30 4.85
N GLY A 146 -5.41 8.29 4.91
CA GLY A 146 -4.45 8.40 6.00
C GLY A 146 -3.45 9.54 5.80
N ARG A 147 -2.61 9.76 6.82
CA ARG A 147 -1.52 10.76 6.81
C ARG A 147 -0.21 10.14 7.30
N SER A 148 0.91 10.75 6.89
CA SER A 148 2.25 10.43 7.37
C SER A 148 2.70 11.43 8.44
N GLN A 149 3.93 11.23 8.96
CA GLN A 149 4.62 12.12 9.88
C GLN A 149 6.02 12.42 9.36
N ARG A 150 6.52 13.62 9.67
CA ARG A 150 7.90 14.02 9.34
C ARG A 150 8.45 14.95 10.43
N SER A 151 8.85 14.36 11.54
CA SER A 151 9.45 15.08 12.68
C SER A 151 10.26 14.13 13.54
N LEU A 152 11.25 14.68 14.27
CA LEU A 152 11.99 13.94 15.29
C LEU A 152 11.07 13.66 16.49
N PHE A 153 11.22 12.51 17.11
CA PHE A 153 10.39 12.13 18.26
C PHE A 153 10.50 13.12 19.44
N LEU A 154 11.71 13.59 19.75
CA LEU A 154 11.93 14.54 20.84
C LEU A 154 11.24 15.89 20.64
N GLU A 155 10.90 16.25 19.41
CA GLU A 155 10.23 17.50 19.05
C GLU A 155 8.71 17.29 18.84
N THR A 156 8.26 16.05 18.71
CA THR A 156 6.88 15.71 18.34
C THR A 156 5.97 15.69 19.57
N SER A 157 4.89 16.45 19.53
CA SER A 157 3.88 16.39 20.57
C SER A 157 3.14 15.03 20.55
N VAL A 158 2.70 14.57 21.71
CA VAL A 158 1.90 13.34 21.83
C VAL A 158 0.58 13.45 21.06
N ASP A 159 0.03 14.66 20.92
CA ASP A 159 -1.19 14.93 20.17
C ASP A 159 -1.05 14.53 18.68
N VAL A 160 0.15 14.68 18.09
CA VAL A 160 0.41 14.19 16.72
C VAL A 160 0.31 12.68 16.64
N CYS A 161 0.85 11.97 17.64
CA CYS A 161 0.74 10.51 17.71
C CYS A 161 -0.74 10.08 17.86
N GLN A 162 -1.47 10.77 18.72
CA GLN A 162 -2.91 10.53 18.92
C GLN A 162 -3.68 10.80 17.61
N ALA A 163 -3.45 11.94 16.95
CA ALA A 163 -4.12 12.28 15.69
C ALA A 163 -3.85 11.24 14.58
N LEU A 164 -2.63 10.70 14.52
CA LEU A 164 -2.27 9.62 13.59
C LEU A 164 -3.00 8.32 13.91
N MET A 165 -3.10 7.94 15.19
CA MET A 165 -3.84 6.76 15.61
C MET A 165 -5.35 6.90 15.34
N GLU A 166 -5.92 8.06 15.65
CA GLU A 166 -7.34 8.35 15.38
C GLU A 166 -7.66 8.28 13.88
N LEU A 167 -6.84 8.91 13.04
CA LEU A 167 -7.09 8.97 11.60
C LEU A 167 -6.76 7.64 10.91
N ASN A 168 -5.53 7.16 11.05
CA ASN A 168 -5.03 6.03 10.25
C ASN A 168 -5.59 4.70 10.71
N PHE A 169 -5.79 4.54 12.03
CA PHE A 169 -6.20 3.26 12.63
C PHE A 169 -7.68 3.28 13.03
N LEU A 170 -8.09 4.09 14.01
CA LEU A 170 -9.44 4.02 14.57
C LEU A 170 -10.51 4.44 13.55
N GLY A 171 -10.24 5.44 12.70
CA GLY A 171 -11.13 5.80 11.60
C GLY A 171 -11.33 4.65 10.60
N THR A 172 -10.25 3.99 10.22
CA THR A 172 -10.27 2.81 9.34
C THR A 172 -11.03 1.64 9.97
N VAL A 173 -10.77 1.32 11.24
CA VAL A 173 -11.46 0.26 11.97
C VAL A 173 -12.96 0.56 12.10
N SER A 174 -13.31 1.80 12.43
CA SER A 174 -14.70 2.24 12.56
C SER A 174 -15.49 2.05 11.26
N LEU A 175 -14.95 2.46 10.11
CA LEU A 175 -15.62 2.27 8.83
C LEU A 175 -15.73 0.78 8.46
N THR A 176 -14.65 0.02 8.66
CA THR A 176 -14.64 -1.43 8.45
C THR A 176 -15.74 -2.12 9.27
N LYS A 177 -15.92 -1.70 10.53
CA LYS A 177 -16.95 -2.25 11.44
C LYS A 177 -18.38 -1.99 10.94
N GLN A 178 -18.60 -0.93 10.17
CA GLN A 178 -19.92 -0.68 9.57
C GLN A 178 -20.13 -1.50 8.29
N VAL A 179 -19.11 -1.70 7.49
CA VAL A 179 -19.22 -2.39 6.19
C VAL A 179 -19.20 -3.92 6.32
N LEU A 180 -18.37 -4.47 7.20
CA LEU A 180 -18.16 -5.91 7.34
C LEU A 180 -19.45 -6.71 7.61
N PRO A 181 -20.40 -6.28 8.47
CA PRO A 181 -21.66 -7.00 8.70
C PRO A 181 -22.46 -7.24 7.42
N HIS A 182 -22.49 -6.26 6.51
CA HIS A 182 -23.16 -6.42 5.22
C HIS A 182 -22.48 -7.43 4.31
N MET A 183 -21.14 -7.52 4.35
CA MET A 183 -20.37 -8.53 3.62
C MET A 183 -20.60 -9.92 4.22
N THR A 184 -20.63 -10.05 5.56
CA THR A 184 -20.89 -11.34 6.23
C THR A 184 -22.31 -11.83 5.96
N GLN A 185 -23.31 -10.94 5.97
CA GLN A 185 -24.67 -11.30 5.61
C GLN A 185 -24.81 -11.78 4.16
N ARG A 186 -24.05 -11.19 3.23
CA ARG A 186 -23.98 -11.66 1.81
C ARG A 186 -23.11 -12.92 1.63
N GLY A 187 -22.30 -13.26 2.62
CA GLY A 187 -21.32 -14.35 2.55
C GLY A 187 -20.15 -14.08 1.62
N ARG A 188 -19.93 -12.85 1.14
CA ARG A 188 -18.82 -12.47 0.27
C ARG A 188 -18.48 -10.97 0.36
N GLY A 189 -17.22 -10.64 0.15
CA GLY A 189 -16.70 -9.27 0.10
C GLY A 189 -15.18 -9.22 0.20
N SER A 190 -14.60 -8.05 0.05
CA SER A 190 -13.17 -7.85 0.22
C SER A 190 -12.88 -6.55 0.96
N ILE A 191 -12.04 -6.60 1.99
CA ILE A 191 -11.52 -5.44 2.68
C ILE A 191 -10.04 -5.34 2.38
N VAL A 192 -9.64 -4.26 1.72
CA VAL A 192 -8.27 -3.95 1.34
C VAL A 192 -7.80 -2.77 2.17
N THR A 193 -6.72 -2.92 2.93
CA THR A 193 -6.20 -1.85 3.77
C THR A 193 -4.81 -1.44 3.33
N VAL A 194 -4.68 -0.16 2.95
CA VAL A 194 -3.39 0.42 2.57
C VAL A 194 -2.62 0.81 3.83
N SER A 195 -1.72 -0.08 4.23
CA SER A 195 -0.76 0.14 5.29
C SER A 195 0.46 0.90 4.75
N SER A 196 1.64 0.41 4.99
CA SER A 196 2.92 0.87 4.47
C SER A 196 3.97 -0.20 4.77
N LEU A 197 5.09 -0.16 4.09
CA LEU A 197 6.27 -0.88 4.53
C LEU A 197 6.73 -0.42 5.93
N PHE A 198 6.40 0.81 6.33
CA PHE A 198 6.60 1.28 7.72
C PHE A 198 5.61 0.67 8.73
N GLY A 199 4.65 -0.12 8.30
CA GLY A 199 3.84 -0.99 9.14
C GLY A 199 4.46 -2.37 9.41
N LEU A 200 5.59 -2.67 8.75
CA LEU A 200 6.36 -3.91 8.91
C LEU A 200 7.76 -3.66 9.47
N THR A 201 8.27 -2.43 9.27
CA THR A 201 9.63 -2.01 9.65
C THR A 201 9.58 -0.64 10.31
N ALA A 202 10.73 -0.08 10.66
CA ALA A 202 10.84 1.28 11.20
C ALA A 202 11.42 2.25 10.18
N ALA A 203 11.08 3.53 10.34
CA ALA A 203 11.73 4.63 9.67
C ALA A 203 11.95 5.81 10.64
N PRO A 204 13.08 6.50 10.57
CA PRO A 204 13.26 7.72 11.32
C PRO A 204 12.24 8.78 10.87
N LEU A 205 11.96 9.75 11.72
CA LEU A 205 11.04 10.87 11.48
C LEU A 205 9.55 10.49 11.36
N ALA A 206 9.18 9.21 11.55
CA ALA A 206 7.82 8.70 11.31
C ALA A 206 7.31 7.81 12.45
N THR A 207 7.73 8.03 13.69
CA THR A 207 7.42 7.14 14.83
C THR A 207 5.92 6.87 15.02
N GLY A 208 5.10 7.93 15.13
CA GLY A 208 3.64 7.79 15.28
C GLY A 208 2.96 7.23 14.02
N ALA A 209 3.43 7.63 12.83
CA ALA A 209 2.91 7.08 11.59
C ALA A 209 3.22 5.58 11.46
N SER A 210 4.46 5.15 11.76
CA SER A 210 4.83 3.72 11.78
C SER A 210 4.01 2.95 12.81
N ALA A 211 3.82 3.47 14.02
CA ALA A 211 2.99 2.84 15.04
C ALA A 211 1.55 2.63 14.55
N SER A 212 0.94 3.64 13.91
CA SER A 212 -0.41 3.53 13.37
C SER A 212 -0.53 2.48 12.26
N LYS A 213 0.51 2.32 11.42
CA LYS A 213 0.54 1.33 10.35
C LYS A 213 0.81 -0.09 10.87
N HIS A 214 1.59 -0.25 11.93
CA HIS A 214 1.73 -1.53 12.65
C HIS A 214 0.41 -1.94 13.32
N ALA A 215 -0.33 -0.99 13.90
CA ALA A 215 -1.65 -1.25 14.45
C ALA A 215 -2.62 -1.79 13.38
N LEU A 216 -2.61 -1.25 12.15
CA LEU A 216 -3.38 -1.80 11.04
C LEU A 216 -2.97 -3.24 10.72
N GLN A 217 -1.67 -3.55 10.66
CA GLN A 217 -1.20 -4.90 10.39
C GLN A 217 -1.69 -5.89 11.44
N GLY A 218 -1.49 -5.59 12.74
CA GLY A 218 -1.95 -6.43 13.83
C GLY A 218 -3.46 -6.66 13.79
N PHE A 219 -4.23 -5.58 13.60
CA PHE A 219 -5.69 -5.64 13.56
C PHE A 219 -6.22 -6.49 12.39
N PHE A 220 -5.80 -6.19 11.16
CA PHE A 220 -6.33 -6.88 9.99
C PHE A 220 -5.81 -8.32 9.85
N ASN A 221 -4.61 -8.62 10.37
CA ASN A 221 -4.12 -9.99 10.49
C ASN A 221 -4.99 -10.81 11.46
N SER A 222 -5.34 -10.26 12.63
CA SER A 222 -6.24 -10.91 13.58
C SER A 222 -7.64 -11.07 12.99
N LEU A 223 -8.21 -10.00 12.42
CA LEU A 223 -9.54 -10.05 11.79
C LEU A 223 -9.64 -11.14 10.70
N ARG A 224 -8.57 -11.32 9.92
CA ARG A 224 -8.51 -12.37 8.90
C ARG A 224 -8.66 -13.76 9.52
N THR A 225 -8.11 -14.01 10.70
CA THR A 225 -8.22 -15.30 11.39
C THR A 225 -9.58 -15.50 12.04
N GLU A 226 -10.28 -14.43 12.42
CA GLU A 226 -11.65 -14.50 12.94
C GLU A 226 -12.70 -14.84 11.86
N LEU A 227 -12.39 -14.54 10.60
CA LEU A 227 -13.33 -14.73 9.48
C LEU A 227 -13.17 -16.07 8.75
N THR A 228 -12.63 -17.09 9.41
CA THR A 228 -12.41 -18.44 8.83
C THR A 228 -13.70 -19.10 8.36
N ASP A 229 -14.82 -18.84 9.02
CA ASP A 229 -16.15 -19.34 8.63
C ASP A 229 -16.75 -18.62 7.42
N TYR A 230 -16.08 -17.55 6.95
CA TYR A 230 -16.49 -16.76 5.79
C TYR A 230 -15.43 -16.81 4.68
N PRO A 231 -15.19 -17.96 4.02
CA PRO A 231 -14.04 -18.14 3.12
C PRO A 231 -14.06 -17.25 1.86
N LYS A 232 -15.21 -16.64 1.55
CA LYS A 232 -15.36 -15.68 0.44
C LYS A 232 -15.24 -14.22 0.89
N ILE A 233 -14.94 -13.96 2.16
CA ILE A 233 -14.58 -12.63 2.65
C ILE A 233 -13.06 -12.56 2.72
N LEU A 234 -12.49 -11.68 1.90
CA LEU A 234 -11.05 -11.53 1.78
C LEU A 234 -10.57 -10.30 2.56
N ILE A 235 -9.56 -10.49 3.37
CA ILE A 235 -8.86 -9.40 4.05
C ILE A 235 -7.46 -9.30 3.47
N SER A 236 -7.15 -8.17 2.84
CA SER A 236 -5.85 -7.90 2.21
C SER A 236 -5.20 -6.66 2.82
N THR A 237 -3.92 -6.75 3.13
CA THR A 237 -3.10 -5.59 3.52
C THR A 237 -2.11 -5.27 2.41
N VAL A 238 -2.02 -3.99 2.06
CA VAL A 238 -1.09 -3.47 1.06
C VAL A 238 -0.03 -2.65 1.77
N CYS A 239 1.22 -2.98 1.54
CA CYS A 239 2.37 -2.35 2.16
C CYS A 239 3.24 -1.67 1.09
N PRO A 240 2.85 -0.46 0.62
CA PRO A 240 3.65 0.27 -0.35
C PRO A 240 4.88 0.89 0.31
N GLY A 241 5.98 0.93 -0.44
CA GLY A 241 7.17 1.71 -0.14
C GLY A 241 7.01 3.19 -0.54
N PRO A 242 8.10 3.89 -0.86
CA PRO A 242 8.04 5.27 -1.31
C PRO A 242 7.36 5.40 -2.69
N ILE A 243 6.16 6.00 -2.71
CA ILE A 243 5.34 6.20 -3.92
C ILE A 243 5.25 7.70 -4.23
N GLN A 244 5.16 8.05 -5.52
CA GLN A 244 4.92 9.42 -5.99
C GLN A 244 3.49 9.84 -5.63
N SER A 245 3.34 10.51 -4.47
CA SER A 245 2.03 10.96 -3.96
C SER A 245 2.14 12.24 -3.14
N GLN A 246 1.00 12.84 -2.83
CA GLN A 246 0.93 14.06 -2.00
C GLN A 246 1.08 13.77 -0.49
N ILE A 247 1.28 12.52 -0.07
CA ILE A 247 1.30 12.14 1.34
C ILE A 247 2.37 12.87 2.15
N ALA A 248 3.52 13.12 1.55
CA ALA A 248 4.61 13.83 2.20
C ALA A 248 4.30 15.32 2.40
N LYS A 249 3.57 15.95 1.46
CA LYS A 249 3.11 17.34 1.58
C LYS A 249 2.03 17.52 2.64
N ASN A 250 1.28 16.45 2.93
CA ASN A 250 0.21 16.41 3.90
C ASN A 250 0.64 15.76 5.23
N ALA A 251 1.93 15.48 5.42
CA ALA A 251 2.43 14.84 6.64
C ALA A 251 2.24 15.78 7.84
N PHE A 252 1.98 15.19 9.02
CA PHE A 252 2.11 15.91 10.26
C PHE A 252 3.60 16.18 10.56
N THR A 253 3.89 17.27 11.23
CA THR A 253 5.23 17.61 11.72
C THR A 253 5.30 17.45 13.25
N ALA A 254 6.12 18.23 13.91
CA ALA A 254 6.21 18.25 15.37
C ALA A 254 4.88 18.65 16.04
N GLU A 255 4.08 19.45 15.34
CA GLU A 255 2.76 19.94 15.76
C GLU A 255 1.72 19.68 14.67
N ILE A 256 0.43 19.55 15.04
CA ILE A 256 -0.67 19.21 14.13
C ILE A 256 -0.80 20.23 12.97
N ASN A 257 -0.63 21.51 13.26
CA ASN A 257 -0.91 22.61 12.33
C ASN A 257 0.33 23.18 11.63
N LYS A 258 1.52 22.64 11.92
CA LYS A 258 2.76 23.11 11.30
C LYS A 258 2.97 22.42 9.95
N PRO A 259 3.15 23.17 8.84
CA PRO A 259 3.36 22.57 7.53
C PRO A 259 4.69 21.81 7.48
N PRO A 260 4.77 20.72 6.73
CA PRO A 260 6.01 19.98 6.55
C PRO A 260 7.04 20.82 5.77
N PRO A 261 8.34 20.63 6.06
CA PRO A 261 9.40 21.22 5.25
C PRO A 261 9.31 20.70 3.81
N THR A 262 9.91 21.47 2.89
CA THR A 262 9.94 21.07 1.46
C THR A 262 10.52 19.66 1.31
N VAL A 263 9.80 18.81 0.61
CA VAL A 263 10.22 17.43 0.37
C VAL A 263 10.99 17.37 -0.93
N GLY A 264 12.22 16.89 -0.89
CA GLY A 264 13.06 16.74 -2.08
C GLY A 264 12.68 15.56 -2.96
N HIS A 265 13.47 15.35 -4.01
CA HIS A 265 13.22 14.38 -5.07
C HIS A 265 13.87 13.02 -4.76
N LEU A 266 13.23 12.19 -3.93
CA LEU A 266 13.55 10.76 -3.93
C LEU A 266 13.07 10.12 -5.23
N LYS A 267 13.83 9.14 -5.71
CA LYS A 267 13.34 8.22 -6.74
C LYS A 267 12.23 7.38 -6.11
N ARG A 268 10.99 7.73 -6.37
CA ARG A 268 9.79 7.06 -5.86
C ARG A 268 9.15 6.27 -6.99
N MET A 269 8.54 5.13 -6.64
CA MET A 269 7.78 4.36 -7.61
C MET A 269 6.62 5.20 -8.18
N PRO A 270 6.37 5.17 -9.50
CA PRO A 270 5.18 5.78 -10.08
C PRO A 270 3.90 5.24 -9.46
N THR A 271 2.91 6.12 -9.26
CA THR A 271 1.66 5.76 -8.57
C THR A 271 0.85 4.76 -9.39
N ASP A 272 0.83 4.91 -10.71
CA ASP A 272 0.16 4.03 -11.66
C ASP A 272 0.68 2.58 -11.56
N ARG A 273 2.01 2.41 -11.47
CA ARG A 273 2.62 1.09 -11.30
C ARG A 273 2.25 0.45 -9.96
N CYS A 274 2.31 1.22 -8.88
CA CYS A 274 1.90 0.74 -7.57
C CYS A 274 0.45 0.25 -7.58
N VAL A 275 -0.46 1.08 -8.10
CA VAL A 275 -1.88 0.75 -8.17
C VAL A 275 -2.13 -0.44 -9.08
N ARG A 276 -1.44 -0.55 -10.21
CA ARG A 276 -1.55 -1.74 -11.08
C ARG A 276 -1.23 -3.02 -10.32
N LEU A 277 -0.16 -3.03 -9.54
CA LEU A 277 0.22 -4.16 -8.69
C LEU A 277 -0.83 -4.44 -7.59
N MET A 278 -1.36 -3.38 -6.96
CA MET A 278 -2.47 -3.52 -5.99
C MET A 278 -3.67 -4.22 -6.63
N LEU A 279 -4.12 -3.78 -7.82
CA LEU A 279 -5.27 -4.37 -8.51
C LEU A 279 -5.03 -5.83 -8.92
N VAL A 280 -3.81 -6.17 -9.32
CA VAL A 280 -3.42 -7.58 -9.54
C VAL A 280 -3.60 -8.39 -8.26
N GLY A 281 -3.07 -7.91 -7.13
CA GLY A 281 -3.20 -8.62 -5.86
C GLY A 281 -4.65 -8.75 -5.38
N ILE A 282 -5.44 -7.67 -5.48
CA ILE A 282 -6.87 -7.65 -5.14
C ILE A 282 -7.64 -8.68 -6.00
N SER A 283 -7.41 -8.68 -7.31
CA SER A 283 -8.08 -9.60 -8.25
C SER A 283 -7.77 -11.07 -7.98
N ASN A 284 -6.62 -11.36 -7.37
CA ASN A 284 -6.13 -12.70 -7.11
C ASN A 284 -6.18 -13.10 -5.64
N GLY A 285 -6.80 -12.26 -4.79
CA GLY A 285 -6.99 -12.57 -3.37
C GLY A 285 -5.69 -12.66 -2.56
N VAL A 286 -4.65 -11.92 -2.99
CA VAL A 286 -3.37 -11.86 -2.26
C VAL A 286 -3.60 -11.21 -0.91
N LYS A 287 -3.23 -11.92 0.16
CA LYS A 287 -3.54 -11.51 1.54
C LYS A 287 -2.65 -10.39 2.05
N GLU A 288 -1.38 -10.36 1.63
CA GLU A 288 -0.42 -9.31 1.97
C GLU A 288 0.42 -8.99 0.73
N MET A 289 0.60 -7.71 0.42
CA MET A 289 1.26 -7.22 -0.78
C MET A 289 2.35 -6.23 -0.40
N TRP A 290 3.62 -6.57 -0.68
CA TRP A 290 4.74 -5.66 -0.52
C TRP A 290 5.09 -5.07 -1.88
N ILE A 291 4.97 -3.76 -2.01
CA ILE A 291 5.17 -3.06 -3.28
C ILE A 291 6.26 -2.01 -3.10
N SER A 292 7.46 -2.31 -3.58
CA SER A 292 8.60 -1.38 -3.49
C SER A 292 9.70 -1.77 -4.46
N GLN A 293 10.42 -0.77 -4.96
CA GLN A 293 11.62 -0.98 -5.76
C GLN A 293 12.81 -1.41 -4.90
N GLN A 294 13.80 -2.05 -5.56
CA GLN A 294 15.10 -2.31 -4.94
C GLN A 294 15.87 -1.00 -4.71
N PRO A 295 16.73 -0.92 -3.68
CA PRO A 295 17.09 -1.97 -2.71
C PRO A 295 16.14 -2.09 -1.50
N MET A 296 15.08 -1.27 -1.43
CA MET A 296 14.19 -1.24 -0.26
C MET A 296 13.47 -2.58 -0.05
N LEU A 297 13.00 -3.21 -1.13
CA LEU A 297 12.35 -4.52 -1.03
C LEU A 297 13.28 -5.59 -0.43
N LEU A 298 14.56 -5.61 -0.82
CA LEU A 298 15.56 -6.51 -0.22
C LEU A 298 15.75 -6.24 1.28
N LEU A 299 15.78 -4.96 1.68
CA LEU A 299 15.89 -4.58 3.10
C LEU A 299 14.69 -5.11 3.91
N TYR A 300 13.48 -5.12 3.33
CA TYR A 300 12.30 -5.67 4.00
C TYR A 300 12.36 -7.18 4.15
N TYR A 301 12.83 -7.90 3.15
CA TYR A 301 13.10 -9.33 3.29
C TYR A 301 14.15 -9.59 4.38
N ALA A 302 15.24 -8.81 4.39
CA ALA A 302 16.24 -8.90 5.45
C ALA A 302 15.63 -8.62 6.84
N TRP A 303 14.73 -7.64 6.94
CA TRP A 303 14.04 -7.32 8.19
C TRP A 303 13.19 -8.48 8.71
N GLN A 304 12.51 -9.20 7.85
CA GLN A 304 11.65 -10.33 8.22
C GLN A 304 12.48 -11.56 8.63
N TYR A 305 13.59 -11.83 7.95
CA TYR A 305 14.33 -13.08 8.10
C TYR A 305 15.68 -12.93 8.82
N ALA A 306 16.26 -11.74 8.87
CA ALA A 306 17.52 -11.43 9.52
C ALA A 306 17.46 -10.06 10.23
N PRO A 307 16.59 -9.87 11.25
CA PRO A 307 16.27 -8.56 11.82
C PRO A 307 17.51 -7.85 12.39
N THR A 308 18.41 -8.53 13.08
CA THR A 308 19.63 -7.92 13.64
C THR A 308 20.53 -7.33 12.55
N PHE A 309 20.67 -8.03 11.42
CA PHE A 309 21.41 -7.51 10.27
C PHE A 309 20.72 -6.29 9.65
N ALA A 310 19.41 -6.38 9.45
CA ALA A 310 18.61 -5.26 8.93
C ALA A 310 18.69 -4.02 9.83
N TRP A 311 18.72 -4.19 11.15
CA TRP A 311 18.93 -3.08 12.10
C TRP A 311 20.28 -2.40 11.88
N SER A 312 21.38 -3.13 11.70
CA SER A 312 22.70 -2.55 11.45
C SER A 312 22.73 -1.66 10.20
N VAL A 313 22.04 -2.10 9.13
CA VAL A 313 21.88 -1.29 7.92
C VAL A 313 21.00 -0.07 8.17
N SER A 314 19.88 -0.25 8.86
CA SER A 314 18.91 0.81 9.16
C SER A 314 19.47 1.89 10.09
N ASP A 315 20.32 1.55 11.03
CA ASP A 315 21.01 2.51 11.91
C ASP A 315 21.94 3.42 11.13
N SER A 316 22.63 2.89 10.12
CA SER A 316 23.49 3.69 9.24
C SER A 316 22.68 4.66 8.37
N LEU A 317 21.61 4.16 7.75
CA LEU A 317 20.70 4.98 6.93
C LEU A 317 19.94 6.01 7.79
N GLY A 318 19.48 5.59 8.95
CA GLY A 318 18.71 6.42 9.88
C GLY A 318 19.52 7.61 10.40
N ARG A 319 20.79 7.41 10.77
CA ARG A 319 21.70 8.51 11.14
C ARG A 319 21.80 9.56 10.04
N LYS A 320 21.97 9.12 8.81
CA LYS A 320 22.08 10.02 7.65
C LYS A 320 20.79 10.80 7.42
N TRP A 321 19.64 10.16 7.54
CA TRP A 321 18.33 10.81 7.40
C TRP A 321 18.11 11.87 8.48
N VAL A 322 18.41 11.56 9.73
CA VAL A 322 18.31 12.49 10.86
C VAL A 322 19.23 13.68 10.66
N GLN A 323 20.50 13.46 10.30
CA GLN A 323 21.46 14.54 10.04
C GLN A 323 21.02 15.45 8.88
N ASN A 324 20.50 14.89 7.79
CA ASN A 324 19.97 15.68 6.69
C ASN A 324 18.77 16.52 7.13
N PHE A 325 17.85 15.94 7.88
CA PHE A 325 16.67 16.63 8.38
C PHE A 325 17.04 17.78 9.31
N GLN A 326 17.95 17.57 10.27
CA GLN A 326 18.45 18.60 11.18
C GLN A 326 19.19 19.72 10.45
N ALA A 327 19.85 19.41 9.34
CA ALA A 327 20.52 20.39 8.49
C ALA A 327 19.56 21.14 7.53
N GLY A 328 18.22 20.96 7.67
CA GLY A 328 17.23 21.55 6.78
C GLY A 328 17.26 21.03 5.34
N ARG A 329 17.97 19.92 5.12
CA ARG A 329 18.04 19.23 3.81
C ARG A 329 16.93 18.20 3.73
N ASP A 330 16.64 17.75 2.50
CA ASP A 330 15.75 16.61 2.32
C ASP A 330 16.34 15.38 3.01
N ALA A 331 15.63 14.89 4.02
CA ALA A 331 16.09 13.77 4.83
C ALA A 331 16.41 12.53 3.98
N ASP A 332 15.68 12.36 2.91
CA ASP A 332 15.76 11.20 2.02
C ASP A 332 16.82 11.36 0.91
N SER A 333 17.52 12.51 0.84
CA SER A 333 18.49 12.79 -0.22
C SER A 333 19.72 11.86 -0.10
N ALA A 334 19.95 11.06 -1.13
CA ALA A 334 21.13 10.21 -1.23
C ALA A 334 22.42 10.98 -1.53
N ASN A 335 22.33 12.24 -1.98
CA ASN A 335 23.46 13.02 -2.46
C ASN A 335 24.14 13.83 -1.34
N LEU A 336 25.35 13.41 -1.02
CA LEU A 336 26.37 14.19 -0.30
C LEU A 336 27.03 15.22 -1.25
N THR A 337 26.30 15.95 -2.05
CA THR A 337 26.92 17.05 -2.80
C THR A 337 27.11 18.23 -1.84
N LYS A 338 28.36 18.45 -1.48
CA LYS A 338 28.83 19.68 -0.84
C LYS A 338 28.30 20.87 -1.67
N GLN A 339 27.30 21.59 -1.16
CA GLN A 339 27.11 22.94 -1.63
C GLN A 339 28.38 23.72 -1.28
N LYS A 340 29.14 24.12 -2.31
CA LYS A 340 30.15 25.12 -2.20
C LYS A 340 29.45 26.37 -1.69
N THR A 341 29.80 26.78 -0.47
CA THR A 341 29.61 28.16 0.02
C THR A 341 30.37 29.10 -0.94
N SER A 342 29.64 29.84 -1.74
CA SER A 342 30.14 31.05 -2.42
C SER A 342 29.76 32.26 -1.58
#